data_bbf3ea8ea6bc971a15bab56c20a5813f
#
_entry.id   bbf3ea8ea6bc971a15bab56c20a5813f
#
_cell.length_a   1.000
_cell.length_b   1.000
_cell.length_c   1.000
_cell.angle_alpha   90.00
_cell.angle_beta   90.00
_cell.angle_gamma   90.00
#
_symmetry.space_group_name_H-M   'P 1'
#
loop_
_entity.id
_entity.type
_entity.pdbx_description
1 polymer ?
#
loop_
_entity_poly.entity_id
_entity_poly.type
_entity_poly.pdbx_seq_one_letter_code
_entity_poly.pdbx_strand_id
1 'polypeptide(L)'
;MRLTPRRILAVVATLLAISPFTALGSTAEMTSAAQKFLAALDPAQRARTVFSLTAPEREKWFFVPIKRDGLTLKDMTPAQQDLARGLLRSGLSQRGATRAETIITLENVLREIEKDPVRRDPTMYYVTIFGEPSASAPWGWRFEGHHLSLNFTIFDADHVAVTPSFFGTNPAEVRAGPQKGTRVLAAHYAREHAKK
;
A
#
# COMPACT_ATOMS: atom_id res chain seq x y z
N MET A 1 70.62 5.11 31.22
CA MET A 1 69.20 5.13 31.63
C MET A 1 68.38 5.30 30.35
N ARG A 2 67.81 4.20 29.80
CA ARG A 2 67.07 4.21 28.51
C ARG A 2 65.58 4.16 28.81
N LEU A 3 64.85 5.20 28.38
CA LEU A 3 63.41 5.33 28.46
C LEU A 3 62.73 4.54 27.33
N THR A 4 61.91 3.58 27.69
CA THR A 4 61.09 2.81 26.74
C THR A 4 59.83 3.59 26.34
N PRO A 5 59.43 3.60 25.05
CA PRO A 5 58.18 4.28 24.65
C PRO A 5 56.94 3.42 24.99
N ARG A 6 56.01 4.03 25.71
CA ARG A 6 54.66 3.49 25.96
C ARG A 6 53.85 3.49 24.65
N ARG A 7 53.46 2.31 24.19
CA ARG A 7 52.51 2.14 23.07
C ARG A 7 51.10 2.50 23.60
N ILE A 8 50.54 3.57 23.06
CA ILE A 8 49.12 3.92 23.28
C ILE A 8 48.31 3.09 22.29
N LEU A 9 47.50 2.15 22.78
CA LEU A 9 46.58 1.35 22.00
C LEU A 9 45.30 2.19 21.82
N ALA A 10 45.07 2.75 20.64
CA ALA A 10 43.83 3.43 20.31
C ALA A 10 42.77 2.35 19.99
N VAL A 11 41.77 2.22 20.88
CA VAL A 11 40.58 1.41 20.61
C VAL A 11 39.63 2.24 19.78
N VAL A 12 39.53 1.94 18.50
CA VAL A 12 38.51 2.50 17.61
C VAL A 12 37.20 1.73 17.87
N ALA A 13 36.31 2.33 18.65
CA ALA A 13 34.94 1.82 18.82
C ALA A 13 34.13 2.15 17.53
N THR A 14 33.93 1.16 16.67
CA THR A 14 33.04 1.27 15.53
C THR A 14 31.58 1.20 16.06
N LEU A 15 30.94 2.35 16.16
CA LEU A 15 29.48 2.42 16.38
C LEU A 15 28.78 1.91 15.12
N LEU A 16 28.33 0.65 15.14
CA LEU A 16 27.33 0.17 14.20
C LEU A 16 26.01 0.93 14.48
N ALA A 17 25.67 1.88 13.65
CA ALA A 17 24.34 2.46 13.60
C ALA A 17 23.35 1.35 13.13
N ILE A 18 22.70 0.69 14.08
CA ILE A 18 21.55 -0.18 13.78
C ILE A 18 20.42 0.75 13.37
N SER A 19 20.24 0.94 12.05
CA SER A 19 19.03 1.59 11.54
C SER A 19 17.83 0.73 11.97
N PRO A 20 16.83 1.31 12.65
CA PRO A 20 15.63 0.56 12.97
C PRO A 20 14.97 0.13 11.65
N PHE A 21 14.78 -1.16 11.50
CA PHE A 21 14.07 -1.75 10.37
C PHE A 21 12.58 -1.36 10.53
N THR A 22 12.18 -0.22 9.98
CA THR A 22 10.77 0.18 9.94
C THR A 22 10.07 -0.71 8.93
N ALA A 23 9.42 -1.76 9.41
CA ALA A 23 8.70 -2.74 8.59
C ALA A 23 7.40 -2.16 7.99
N LEU A 24 6.87 -1.11 8.56
CA LEU A 24 5.70 -0.33 8.12
C LEU A 24 6.10 1.15 8.09
N GLY A 25 5.46 1.95 7.22
CA GLY A 25 5.59 3.41 7.28
C GLY A 25 5.04 3.94 8.61
N SER A 26 5.56 5.06 9.07
CA SER A 26 5.11 5.68 10.32
C SER A 26 3.70 6.25 10.19
N THR A 27 2.98 6.36 11.32
CA THR A 27 1.68 7.03 11.38
C THR A 27 1.77 8.48 10.88
N ALA A 28 2.87 9.17 11.16
CA ALA A 28 3.15 10.53 10.68
C ALA A 28 3.30 10.61 9.15
N GLU A 29 3.97 9.63 8.53
CA GLU A 29 4.09 9.54 7.07
C GLU A 29 2.74 9.29 6.41
N MET A 30 1.93 8.37 6.94
CA MET A 30 0.57 8.11 6.47
C MET A 30 -0.32 9.36 6.59
N THR A 31 -0.26 10.04 7.73
CA THR A 31 -1.03 11.28 7.99
C THR A 31 -0.65 12.36 6.98
N SER A 32 0.64 12.63 6.81
CA SER A 32 1.14 13.62 5.84
C SER A 32 0.75 13.27 4.40
N ALA A 33 0.87 11.99 4.01
CA ALA A 33 0.51 11.53 2.68
C ALA A 33 -1.00 11.68 2.42
N ALA A 34 -1.86 11.32 3.38
CA ALA A 34 -3.30 11.47 3.28
C ALA A 34 -3.72 12.94 3.18
N GLN A 35 -3.13 13.84 3.98
CA GLN A 35 -3.40 15.28 3.93
C GLN A 35 -3.00 15.87 2.57
N LYS A 36 -1.83 15.52 2.02
CA LYS A 36 -1.39 15.95 0.69
C LYS A 36 -2.33 15.45 -0.40
N PHE A 37 -2.76 14.20 -0.32
CA PHE A 37 -3.71 13.63 -1.26
C PHE A 37 -5.04 14.39 -1.22
N LEU A 38 -5.62 14.57 -0.03
CA LEU A 38 -6.90 15.28 0.13
C LEU A 38 -6.84 16.75 -0.29
N ALA A 39 -5.70 17.42 -0.10
CA ALA A 39 -5.49 18.81 -0.51
C ALA A 39 -5.44 19.00 -2.05
N ALA A 40 -5.11 17.94 -2.78
CA ALA A 40 -5.07 17.95 -4.25
C ALA A 40 -6.41 17.63 -4.91
N LEU A 41 -7.42 17.22 -4.14
CA LEU A 41 -8.75 16.85 -4.65
C LEU A 41 -9.64 18.10 -4.80
N ASP A 42 -10.44 18.13 -5.87
CA ASP A 42 -11.54 19.07 -5.97
C ASP A 42 -12.68 18.71 -4.96
N PRO A 43 -13.66 19.61 -4.74
CA PRO A 43 -14.74 19.36 -3.78
C PRO A 43 -15.57 18.10 -4.10
N ALA A 44 -15.81 17.80 -5.37
CA ALA A 44 -16.60 16.63 -5.78
C ALA A 44 -15.82 15.32 -5.56
N GLN A 45 -14.53 15.32 -5.89
CA GLN A 45 -13.63 14.21 -5.62
C GLN A 45 -13.49 13.97 -4.11
N ARG A 46 -13.30 15.05 -3.32
CA ARG A 46 -13.19 14.96 -1.87
C ARG A 46 -14.46 14.38 -1.22
N ALA A 47 -15.63 14.81 -1.67
CA ALA A 47 -16.92 14.29 -1.17
C ALA A 47 -17.10 12.79 -1.43
N ARG A 48 -16.50 12.25 -2.50
CA ARG A 48 -16.48 10.81 -2.81
C ARG A 48 -15.43 10.05 -2.02
N THR A 49 -14.40 10.73 -1.53
CA THR A 49 -13.25 10.10 -0.88
C THR A 49 -13.44 9.99 0.63
N VAL A 50 -14.04 11.01 1.28
CA VAL A 50 -14.06 11.14 2.74
C VAL A 50 -15.40 10.70 3.31
N PHE A 51 -15.34 9.80 4.29
CA PHE A 51 -16.46 9.29 5.05
C PHE A 51 -16.24 9.54 6.56
N SER A 52 -17.31 9.52 7.34
CA SER A 52 -17.18 9.49 8.81
C SER A 52 -16.38 8.26 9.24
N LEU A 53 -15.59 8.38 10.31
CA LEU A 53 -14.90 7.25 10.91
C LEU A 53 -15.84 6.13 11.34
N THR A 54 -17.08 6.47 11.68
CA THR A 54 -18.14 5.55 12.10
C THR A 54 -19.08 5.15 10.95
N ALA A 55 -18.78 5.52 9.71
CA ALA A 55 -19.61 5.16 8.57
C ALA A 55 -19.65 3.63 8.38
N PRO A 56 -20.83 3.04 8.08
CA PRO A 56 -20.94 1.59 7.78
C PRO A 56 -20.05 1.15 6.61
N GLU A 57 -19.69 2.07 5.72
CA GLU A 57 -18.75 1.83 4.62
C GLU A 57 -17.37 1.36 5.10
N ARG A 58 -16.95 1.73 6.31
CA ARG A 58 -15.67 1.33 6.88
C ARG A 58 -15.57 -0.18 7.12
N GLU A 59 -16.67 -0.87 7.34
CA GLU A 59 -16.71 -2.32 7.58
C GLU A 59 -16.76 -3.13 6.27
N LYS A 60 -17.10 -2.49 5.16
CA LYS A 60 -17.14 -3.13 3.85
C LYS A 60 -15.73 -3.22 3.28
N TRP A 61 -15.36 -4.39 2.79
CA TRP A 61 -14.12 -4.58 2.04
C TRP A 61 -14.31 -5.68 0.99
N PHE A 62 -13.68 -5.52 -0.15
CA PHE A 62 -13.81 -6.44 -1.26
C PHE A 62 -12.47 -6.61 -1.98
N PHE A 63 -12.27 -7.77 -2.60
CA PHE A 63 -11.09 -8.06 -3.42
C PHE A 63 -11.43 -8.52 -4.85
N VAL A 64 -12.73 -8.57 -5.19
CA VAL A 64 -13.22 -8.91 -6.53
C VAL A 64 -13.37 -7.65 -7.40
N PRO A 65 -13.37 -7.74 -8.75
CA PRO A 65 -13.43 -6.58 -9.64
C PRO A 65 -14.88 -6.04 -9.73
N ILE A 66 -15.30 -5.28 -8.72
CA ILE A 66 -16.61 -4.62 -8.64
C ILE A 66 -16.44 -3.12 -8.41
N LYS A 67 -17.49 -2.35 -8.68
CA LYS A 67 -17.58 -0.94 -8.29
C LYS A 67 -17.68 -0.82 -6.77
N ARG A 68 -17.00 0.17 -6.20
CA ARG A 68 -16.94 0.48 -4.77
C ARG A 68 -17.19 1.95 -4.52
N ASP A 69 -17.50 2.29 -3.27
CA ASP A 69 -17.41 3.66 -2.79
C ASP A 69 -15.94 4.09 -2.66
N GLY A 70 -15.70 5.40 -2.69
CA GLY A 70 -14.35 5.98 -2.74
C GLY A 70 -14.03 6.59 -4.12
N LEU A 71 -12.84 7.17 -4.23
CA LEU A 71 -12.36 7.78 -5.46
C LEU A 71 -11.46 6.81 -6.23
N THR A 72 -11.79 6.53 -7.49
CA THR A 72 -10.97 5.64 -8.33
C THR A 72 -9.73 6.36 -8.85
N LEU A 73 -8.63 5.63 -9.07
CA LEU A 73 -7.49 6.17 -9.81
C LEU A 73 -7.92 6.66 -11.21
N LYS A 74 -8.94 6.04 -11.81
CA LYS A 74 -9.50 6.43 -13.10
C LYS A 74 -10.02 7.87 -13.12
N ASP A 75 -10.60 8.31 -12.01
CA ASP A 75 -11.20 9.65 -11.87
C ASP A 75 -10.21 10.68 -11.32
N MET A 76 -8.92 10.33 -11.24
CA MET A 76 -7.83 11.18 -10.77
C MET A 76 -6.95 11.66 -11.92
N THR A 77 -6.43 12.87 -11.81
CA THR A 77 -5.32 13.33 -12.64
C THR A 77 -4.05 12.52 -12.37
N PRO A 78 -3.06 12.48 -13.27
CA PRO A 78 -1.79 11.79 -13.00
C PRO A 78 -1.13 12.22 -11.69
N ALA A 79 -1.12 13.52 -11.39
CA ALA A 79 -0.55 14.04 -10.13
C ALA A 79 -1.32 13.54 -8.89
N GLN A 80 -2.65 13.43 -8.97
CA GLN A 80 -3.47 12.88 -7.89
C GLN A 80 -3.25 11.37 -7.74
N GLN A 81 -3.07 10.62 -8.84
CA GLN A 81 -2.72 9.21 -8.80
C GLN A 81 -1.37 8.97 -8.11
N ASP A 82 -0.38 9.83 -8.36
CA ASP A 82 0.94 9.75 -7.71
C ASP A 82 0.83 9.97 -6.19
N LEU A 83 -0.03 10.91 -5.76
CA LEU A 83 -0.31 11.15 -4.35
C LEU A 83 -1.07 9.96 -3.70
N ALA A 84 -2.05 9.39 -4.38
CA ALA A 84 -2.77 8.19 -3.93
C ALA A 84 -1.82 6.99 -3.77
N ARG A 85 -0.91 6.77 -4.73
CA ARG A 85 0.14 5.76 -4.64
C ARG A 85 1.17 6.11 -3.57
N GLY A 86 1.43 7.39 -3.34
CA GLY A 86 2.23 7.88 -2.21
C GLY A 86 1.63 7.46 -0.86
N LEU A 87 0.31 7.62 -0.70
CA LEU A 87 -0.40 7.14 0.49
C LEU A 87 -0.32 5.61 0.62
N LEU A 88 -0.53 4.87 -0.47
CA LEU A 88 -0.36 3.41 -0.47
C LEU A 88 1.04 2.99 0.01
N ARG A 89 2.08 3.63 -0.50
CA ARG A 89 3.47 3.33 -0.11
C ARG A 89 3.77 3.70 1.33
N SER A 90 3.18 4.76 1.87
CA SER A 90 3.41 5.20 3.25
C SER A 90 2.92 4.19 4.31
N GLY A 91 1.98 3.32 3.97
CA GLY A 91 1.48 2.26 4.86
C GLY A 91 2.19 0.91 4.70
N LEU A 92 3.15 0.78 3.78
CA LEU A 92 3.73 -0.50 3.41
C LEU A 92 5.26 -0.48 3.49
N SER A 93 5.84 -1.64 3.76
CA SER A 93 7.27 -1.84 3.49
C SER A 93 7.55 -1.75 1.99
N GLN A 94 8.80 -1.51 1.60
CA GLN A 94 9.21 -1.50 0.19
C GLN A 94 8.74 -2.76 -0.56
N ARG A 95 8.85 -3.93 0.07
CA ARG A 95 8.40 -5.20 -0.50
C ARG A 95 6.88 -5.26 -0.63
N GLY A 96 6.14 -4.74 0.35
CA GLY A 96 4.68 -4.64 0.32
C GLY A 96 4.20 -3.71 -0.80
N ALA A 97 4.83 -2.55 -0.93
CA ALA A 97 4.53 -1.58 -1.99
C ALA A 97 4.79 -2.17 -3.39
N THR A 98 5.94 -2.83 -3.59
CA THR A 98 6.23 -3.51 -4.86
C THR A 98 5.19 -4.59 -5.18
N ARG A 99 4.73 -5.37 -4.19
CA ARG A 99 3.67 -6.37 -4.39
C ARG A 99 2.35 -5.72 -4.79
N ALA A 100 1.94 -4.67 -4.12
CA ALA A 100 0.70 -3.96 -4.44
C ALA A 100 0.72 -3.42 -5.88
N GLU A 101 1.80 -2.76 -6.28
CA GLU A 101 1.96 -2.24 -7.64
C GLU A 101 1.99 -3.38 -8.69
N THR A 102 2.63 -4.51 -8.37
CA THR A 102 2.62 -5.66 -9.27
C THR A 102 1.22 -6.23 -9.44
N ILE A 103 0.43 -6.36 -8.35
CA ILE A 103 -0.96 -6.82 -8.41
C ILE A 103 -1.79 -5.90 -9.33
N ILE A 104 -1.64 -4.58 -9.18
CA ILE A 104 -2.31 -3.60 -10.03
C ILE A 104 -1.94 -3.79 -11.51
N THR A 105 -0.66 -4.01 -11.80
CA THR A 105 -0.21 -4.19 -13.20
C THR A 105 -0.65 -5.51 -13.82
N LEU A 106 -0.95 -6.55 -13.01
CA LEU A 106 -1.51 -7.81 -13.51
C LEU A 106 -2.88 -7.66 -14.17
N GLU A 107 -3.62 -6.58 -13.92
CA GLU A 107 -4.86 -6.28 -14.65
C GLU A 107 -4.61 -6.16 -16.17
N ASN A 108 -3.44 -5.65 -16.58
CA ASN A 108 -3.08 -5.60 -18.01
C ASN A 108 -2.91 -7.02 -18.60
N VAL A 109 -2.35 -7.95 -17.82
CA VAL A 109 -2.21 -9.36 -18.23
C VAL A 109 -3.58 -10.02 -18.36
N LEU A 110 -4.46 -9.80 -17.37
CA LEU A 110 -5.82 -10.33 -17.39
C LEU A 110 -6.65 -9.72 -18.53
N ARG A 111 -6.48 -8.43 -18.81
CA ARG A 111 -7.10 -7.77 -19.95
C ARG A 111 -6.79 -8.48 -21.27
N GLU A 112 -5.54 -8.87 -21.46
CA GLU A 112 -5.13 -9.61 -22.66
C GLU A 112 -5.66 -11.04 -22.70
N ILE A 113 -5.69 -11.72 -21.55
CA ILE A 113 -6.16 -13.11 -21.46
C ILE A 113 -7.69 -13.18 -21.63
N GLU A 114 -8.43 -12.31 -20.93
CA GLU A 114 -9.90 -12.37 -20.85
C GLU A 114 -10.57 -11.52 -21.94
N LYS A 115 -9.80 -10.68 -22.66
CA LYS A 115 -10.33 -9.72 -23.67
C LYS A 115 -11.40 -8.78 -23.11
N ASP A 116 -11.27 -8.42 -21.82
CA ASP A 116 -12.22 -7.55 -21.12
C ASP A 116 -11.51 -6.28 -20.59
N PRO A 117 -11.38 -5.23 -21.42
CA PRO A 117 -10.71 -4.00 -21.01
C PRO A 117 -11.51 -3.16 -20.00
N VAL A 118 -12.79 -3.41 -19.84
CA VAL A 118 -13.64 -2.68 -18.89
C VAL A 118 -13.47 -3.25 -17.48
N ARG A 119 -13.55 -4.56 -17.36
CA ARG A 119 -13.42 -5.25 -16.08
C ARG A 119 -11.98 -5.31 -15.59
N ARG A 120 -11.00 -5.35 -16.53
CA ARG A 120 -9.57 -5.47 -16.27
C ARG A 120 -8.85 -4.14 -16.50
N ASP A 121 -9.30 -3.12 -15.77
CA ASP A 121 -8.74 -1.78 -15.84
C ASP A 121 -7.86 -1.51 -14.61
N PRO A 122 -6.51 -1.34 -14.77
CA PRO A 122 -5.58 -1.10 -13.68
C PRO A 122 -5.81 0.23 -12.95
N THR A 123 -6.71 1.07 -13.44
CA THR A 123 -7.12 2.30 -12.77
C THR A 123 -8.38 2.14 -11.89
N MET A 124 -9.00 0.95 -11.86
CA MET A 124 -10.16 0.63 -11.02
C MET A 124 -9.73 0.19 -9.62
N TYR A 125 -8.85 0.98 -9.00
CA TYR A 125 -8.47 0.92 -7.60
C TYR A 125 -8.98 2.17 -6.90
N TYR A 126 -9.48 2.01 -5.69
CA TYR A 126 -10.25 3.02 -4.96
C TYR A 126 -9.49 3.44 -3.71
N VAL A 127 -9.53 4.73 -3.43
CA VAL A 127 -9.04 5.32 -2.17
C VAL A 127 -10.21 5.86 -1.37
N THR A 128 -10.26 5.51 -0.09
CA THR A 128 -11.27 5.99 0.86
C THR A 128 -10.56 6.45 2.12
N ILE A 129 -10.96 7.60 2.65
CA ILE A 129 -10.49 8.14 3.93
C ILE A 129 -11.66 8.13 4.91
N PHE A 130 -11.43 7.70 6.13
CA PHE A 130 -12.40 7.62 7.21
C PHE A 130 -11.99 8.55 8.35
N GLY A 131 -12.77 9.59 8.61
CA GLY A 131 -12.41 10.67 9.54
C GLY A 131 -11.44 11.67 8.91
N GLU A 132 -10.79 12.47 9.74
CA GLU A 132 -9.83 13.50 9.30
C GLU A 132 -8.40 13.04 9.64
N PRO A 133 -7.47 12.99 8.65
CA PRO A 133 -6.09 12.61 8.92
C PRO A 133 -5.43 13.51 9.96
N SER A 134 -5.09 12.94 11.11
CA SER A 134 -4.63 13.63 12.31
C SER A 134 -3.52 12.83 13.02
N ALA A 135 -2.61 13.54 13.69
CA ALA A 135 -1.61 12.94 14.57
C ALA A 135 -2.16 12.64 15.98
N SER A 136 -3.32 13.21 16.35
CA SER A 136 -3.85 13.18 17.72
C SER A 136 -5.26 12.61 17.86
N ALA A 137 -5.94 12.36 16.74
CA ALA A 137 -7.29 11.81 16.73
C ALA A 137 -7.37 10.58 15.81
N PRO A 138 -8.21 9.60 16.14
CA PRO A 138 -8.37 8.41 15.29
C PRO A 138 -8.91 8.76 13.90
N TRP A 139 -8.34 8.10 12.89
CA TRP A 139 -8.77 8.16 11.51
C TRP A 139 -8.37 6.86 10.78
N GLY A 140 -8.78 6.70 9.55
CA GLY A 140 -8.39 5.52 8.77
C GLY A 140 -8.39 5.78 7.28
N TRP A 141 -7.87 4.81 6.54
CA TRP A 141 -7.91 4.84 5.09
C TRP A 141 -7.92 3.43 4.52
N ARG A 142 -8.43 3.32 3.32
CA ARG A 142 -8.49 2.07 2.57
C ARG A 142 -7.98 2.31 1.14
N PHE A 143 -7.19 1.36 0.65
CA PHE A 143 -6.82 1.26 -0.75
C PHE A 143 -7.22 -0.13 -1.24
N GLU A 144 -8.15 -0.20 -2.18
CA GLU A 144 -8.65 -1.49 -2.61
C GLU A 144 -9.03 -1.54 -4.09
N GLY A 145 -8.97 -2.73 -4.64
CA GLY A 145 -9.35 -3.08 -5.99
C GLY A 145 -9.36 -4.59 -6.19
N HIS A 146 -9.20 -5.05 -7.42
CA HIS A 146 -9.10 -6.46 -7.70
C HIS A 146 -7.82 -7.06 -7.08
N HIS A 147 -7.97 -8.11 -6.28
CA HIS A 147 -6.89 -8.81 -5.58
C HIS A 147 -6.07 -7.98 -4.59
N LEU A 148 -6.51 -6.79 -4.25
CA LEU A 148 -5.87 -5.94 -3.23
C LEU A 148 -6.95 -5.28 -2.36
N SER A 149 -6.85 -5.41 -1.04
CA SER A 149 -7.65 -4.64 -0.11
C SER A 149 -6.86 -4.41 1.18
N LEU A 150 -6.50 -3.17 1.43
CA LEU A 150 -5.65 -2.75 2.53
C LEU A 150 -6.38 -1.69 3.34
N ASN A 151 -6.66 -2.01 4.61
CA ASN A 151 -7.43 -1.17 5.50
C ASN A 151 -6.57 -0.79 6.70
N PHE A 152 -6.37 0.51 6.90
CA PHE A 152 -5.57 1.06 7.97
C PHE A 152 -6.44 1.86 8.93
N THR A 153 -6.24 1.65 10.22
CA THR A 153 -6.80 2.46 11.29
C THR A 153 -5.66 3.01 12.12
N ILE A 154 -5.51 4.32 12.13
CA ILE A 154 -4.57 5.05 12.95
C ILE A 154 -5.30 5.50 14.20
N PHE A 155 -4.88 5.06 15.37
CA PHE A 155 -5.49 5.42 16.64
C PHE A 155 -4.84 6.67 17.23
N ASP A 156 -3.53 6.77 17.09
CA ASP A 156 -2.69 7.87 17.57
C ASP A 156 -1.32 7.87 16.86
N ALA A 157 -0.34 8.58 17.41
CA ALA A 157 0.99 8.71 16.81
C ALA A 157 1.75 7.38 16.69
N ASP A 158 1.48 6.41 17.55
CA ASP A 158 2.27 5.19 17.69
C ASP A 158 1.51 3.90 17.33
N HIS A 159 0.17 3.96 17.28
CA HIS A 159 -0.67 2.80 17.12
C HIS A 159 -1.43 2.79 15.79
N VAL A 160 -1.21 1.74 15.01
CA VAL A 160 -1.91 1.46 13.76
C VAL A 160 -2.38 0.01 13.72
N ALA A 161 -3.62 -0.21 13.30
CA ALA A 161 -4.11 -1.53 12.91
C ALA A 161 -4.22 -1.60 11.38
N VAL A 162 -3.81 -2.76 10.82
CA VAL A 162 -3.88 -3.05 9.39
C VAL A 162 -4.76 -4.28 9.20
N THR A 163 -6.06 -4.08 9.26
CA THR A 163 -7.03 -5.17 9.18
C THR A 163 -8.39 -4.69 8.65
N PRO A 164 -9.03 -5.45 7.72
CA PRO A 164 -8.45 -6.57 6.98
C PRO A 164 -7.32 -6.12 6.04
N SER A 165 -6.36 -7.03 5.79
CA SER A 165 -5.26 -6.82 4.85
C SER A 165 -5.18 -8.00 3.90
N PHE A 166 -5.41 -7.75 2.62
CA PHE A 166 -5.47 -8.80 1.61
C PHE A 166 -4.59 -8.45 0.40
N PHE A 167 -3.72 -9.38 0.05
CA PHE A 167 -2.94 -9.42 -1.18
C PHE A 167 -3.22 -10.72 -1.90
N GLY A 168 -3.89 -10.66 -3.04
CA GLY A 168 -4.14 -11.78 -3.91
C GLY A 168 -3.36 -11.68 -5.21
N THR A 169 -3.50 -12.67 -6.08
CA THR A 169 -2.90 -12.64 -7.42
C THR A 169 -3.71 -13.47 -8.41
N ASN A 170 -3.91 -12.92 -9.58
CA ASN A 170 -4.44 -13.61 -10.75
C ASN A 170 -3.79 -13.01 -12.01
N PRO A 171 -3.07 -13.81 -12.81
CA PRO A 171 -2.74 -15.22 -12.58
C PRO A 171 -1.73 -15.40 -11.43
N ALA A 172 -1.64 -16.64 -10.89
CA ALA A 172 -0.62 -16.98 -9.89
C ALA A 172 0.80 -16.89 -10.46
N GLU A 173 0.93 -17.13 -11.77
CA GLU A 173 2.14 -16.99 -12.56
C GLU A 173 1.78 -16.54 -13.98
N VAL A 174 2.45 -15.50 -14.47
CA VAL A 174 2.33 -15.08 -15.86
C VAL A 174 3.15 -16.02 -16.75
N ARG A 175 2.47 -16.81 -17.59
CA ARG A 175 3.11 -17.84 -18.41
C ARG A 175 3.57 -17.37 -19.79
N ALA A 176 3.06 -16.25 -20.28
CA ALA A 176 3.38 -15.68 -21.58
C ALA A 176 3.36 -14.15 -21.57
N GLY A 177 3.89 -13.52 -22.64
CA GLY A 177 3.90 -12.08 -22.83
C GLY A 177 5.03 -11.36 -22.07
N PRO A 178 4.99 -10.01 -22.07
CA PRO A 178 6.07 -9.17 -21.52
C PRO A 178 6.35 -9.38 -20.03
N GLN A 179 5.35 -9.84 -19.26
CA GLN A 179 5.47 -10.09 -17.82
C GLN A 179 5.70 -11.58 -17.48
N LYS A 180 6.09 -12.41 -18.47
CA LYS A 180 6.34 -13.84 -18.28
C LYS A 180 7.27 -14.09 -17.08
N GLY A 181 6.89 -15.01 -16.22
CA GLY A 181 7.62 -15.40 -15.01
C GLY A 181 7.22 -14.60 -13.77
N THR A 182 6.41 -13.54 -13.89
CA THR A 182 5.95 -12.77 -12.73
C THR A 182 5.14 -13.66 -11.79
N ARG A 183 5.57 -13.68 -10.52
CA ARG A 183 4.89 -14.30 -9.37
C ARG A 183 4.88 -13.31 -8.23
N VAL A 184 3.73 -12.97 -7.71
CA VAL A 184 3.58 -11.99 -6.60
C VAL A 184 3.67 -12.69 -5.25
N LEU A 185 2.97 -13.83 -5.11
CA LEU A 185 2.92 -14.61 -3.89
C LEU A 185 3.86 -15.82 -3.97
N ALA A 186 4.32 -16.31 -2.82
CA ALA A 186 5.17 -17.48 -2.75
C ALA A 186 4.47 -18.73 -3.31
N ALA A 187 5.20 -19.60 -3.99
CA ALA A 187 4.65 -20.75 -4.73
C ALA A 187 3.86 -21.75 -3.89
N HIS A 188 4.09 -21.85 -2.57
CA HIS A 188 3.34 -22.74 -1.71
C HIS A 188 1.89 -22.28 -1.48
N TYR A 189 1.62 -20.96 -1.45
CA TYR A 189 0.26 -20.42 -1.35
C TYR A 189 -0.59 -20.72 -2.60
N ALA A 190 0.05 -20.71 -3.76
CA ALA A 190 -0.62 -20.98 -5.04
C ALA A 190 -1.03 -22.47 -5.19
N ARG A 191 -0.33 -23.41 -4.53
CA ARG A 191 -0.62 -24.86 -4.63
C ARG A 191 -1.80 -25.31 -3.79
N GLU A 192 -2.07 -24.68 -2.65
CA GLU A 192 -3.18 -25.06 -1.78
C GLU A 192 -4.55 -24.66 -2.34
N HIS A 193 -4.61 -23.59 -3.15
CA HIS A 193 -5.84 -23.11 -3.75
C HIS A 193 -6.10 -23.61 -5.19
N ALA A 194 -5.10 -24.21 -5.83
CA ALA A 194 -5.25 -24.79 -7.17
C ALA A 194 -5.80 -26.24 -7.18
N LYS A 195 -6.04 -26.82 -6.00
CA LYS A 195 -6.54 -28.21 -5.84
C LYS A 195 -8.02 -28.30 -5.39
N LYS A 196 -8.76 -27.19 -5.47
CA LYS A 196 -10.21 -27.20 -5.18
C LYS A 196 -11.01 -26.91 -6.43
#